data_d376ad77bcc9e83f8e0ead19f8a6e79d
#
_entry.id   d376ad77bcc9e83f8e0ead19f8a6e79d
#
_cell.length_a   1.000
_cell.length_b   1.000
_cell.length_c   1.000
_cell.angle_alpha   90.00
_cell.angle_beta   90.00
_cell.angle_gamma   90.00
#
_symmetry.space_group_name_H-M   'P 1'
#
loop_
_entity.id
_entity.type
_entity.pdbx_description
1 polymer ?
#
loop_
_entity_poly.entity_id
_entity_poly.type
_entity_poly.pdbx_seq_one_letter_code
_entity_poly.pdbx_strand_id
1 'polypeptide(L)'
;MLSRVANSLYWMARYIERAENIARIVDVNLQLLLDLRDLNENRLAEHWLPIVETTGDQEQFFKLHKKATANNVTEFVVFQTENPNSIVSSICLARENARMVRDQITQELWEELNRLYWFVRTNTARQVWKESPHEFFQQIKAASLQIIGLTYSTLIHNEGWWFAQAGKFIERADKTSRILDLRYQTLPDKGLPKVVTQEDVLEWSAILRSCSAWDSYKSMHGAEVSPRLVADFLLLSEEFPRSVEFCVVEMNYSLRQISGVQESKFSNDAEKLAGRLVAELQFTTIDEIFEIGLHRYLDQIQIKLNDIGGAMFNAYIFQKFNNLEDEIMVQQEEQQQQANQMHISKLKIKNSGAPQIGF
;
A
#
# COMPACT_ATOMS: atom_id res chain seq x y z
N MET A 1 15.69 3.76 -14.99
CA MET A 1 14.26 3.64 -15.44
C MET A 1 13.61 5.02 -15.49
N LEU A 2 12.59 5.23 -16.34
CA LEU A 2 11.79 6.46 -16.32
C LEU A 2 10.98 6.55 -15.03
N SER A 3 10.96 7.73 -14.38
CA SER A 3 10.27 7.96 -13.09
C SER A 3 8.79 7.56 -13.13
N ARG A 4 8.10 7.84 -14.26
CA ARG A 4 6.71 7.47 -14.47
C ARG A 4 6.51 5.94 -14.42
N VAL A 5 7.43 5.16 -15.00
CA VAL A 5 7.37 3.69 -15.00
C VAL A 5 7.58 3.16 -13.58
N ALA A 6 8.60 3.68 -12.88
CA ALA A 6 8.88 3.33 -11.49
C ALA A 6 7.66 3.61 -10.59
N ASN A 7 7.07 4.80 -10.72
CA ASN A 7 5.88 5.20 -9.98
C ASN A 7 4.70 4.27 -10.24
N SER A 8 4.44 3.94 -11.51
CA SER A 8 3.30 3.10 -11.87
C SER A 8 3.46 1.66 -11.37
N LEU A 9 4.65 1.06 -11.44
CA LEU A 9 4.91 -0.28 -10.90
C LEU A 9 4.80 -0.32 -9.37
N TYR A 10 5.34 0.69 -8.68
CA TYR A 10 5.23 0.84 -7.24
C TYR A 10 3.76 0.94 -6.78
N TRP A 11 2.98 1.83 -7.39
CA TRP A 11 1.58 2.02 -7.01
C TRP A 11 0.68 0.85 -7.44
N MET A 12 0.93 0.22 -8.59
CA MET A 12 0.23 -1.00 -8.99
C MET A 12 0.31 -2.06 -7.88
N ALA A 13 1.51 -2.34 -7.38
CA ALA A 13 1.72 -3.33 -6.33
C ALA A 13 1.09 -2.91 -5.01
N ARG A 14 1.19 -1.64 -4.62
CA ARG A 14 0.52 -1.12 -3.42
C ARG A 14 -1.00 -1.30 -3.47
N TYR A 15 -1.63 -0.96 -4.58
CA TYR A 15 -3.08 -1.05 -4.70
C TYR A 15 -3.59 -2.50 -4.67
N ILE A 16 -2.86 -3.45 -5.24
CA ILE A 16 -3.22 -4.88 -5.15
C ILE A 16 -3.10 -5.38 -3.71
N GLU A 17 -2.03 -5.07 -3.01
CA GLU A 17 -1.84 -5.44 -1.61
C GLU A 17 -2.93 -4.79 -0.71
N ARG A 18 -3.29 -3.53 -0.99
CA ARG A 18 -4.36 -2.81 -0.29
C ARG A 18 -5.72 -3.49 -0.46
N ALA A 19 -6.10 -3.82 -1.69
CA ALA A 19 -7.36 -4.50 -1.97
C ALA A 19 -7.45 -5.86 -1.27
N GLU A 20 -6.36 -6.64 -1.29
CA GLU A 20 -6.27 -7.92 -0.60
C GLU A 20 -6.44 -7.77 0.92
N ASN A 21 -5.71 -6.83 1.53
CA ASN A 21 -5.76 -6.61 2.97
C ASN A 21 -7.16 -6.18 3.44
N ILE A 22 -7.82 -5.26 2.73
CA ILE A 22 -9.19 -4.85 3.06
C ILE A 22 -10.15 -6.04 2.92
N ALA A 23 -10.01 -6.84 1.86
CA ALA A 23 -10.83 -8.04 1.68
C ALA A 23 -10.67 -9.02 2.86
N ARG A 24 -9.46 -9.22 3.36
CA ARG A 24 -9.19 -10.07 4.53
C ARG A 24 -9.80 -9.53 5.80
N ILE A 25 -9.58 -8.25 6.10
CA ILE A 25 -10.08 -7.63 7.34
C ILE A 25 -11.60 -7.71 7.39
N VAL A 26 -12.29 -7.34 6.31
CA VAL A 26 -13.76 -7.34 6.28
C VAL A 26 -14.33 -8.75 6.34
N ASP A 27 -13.76 -9.70 5.59
CA ASP A 27 -14.19 -11.10 5.60
C ASP A 27 -14.06 -11.74 7.00
N VAL A 28 -12.91 -11.54 7.64
CA VAL A 28 -12.66 -12.05 9.00
C VAL A 28 -13.58 -11.38 10.02
N ASN A 29 -13.79 -10.05 9.91
CA ASN A 29 -14.69 -9.35 10.83
C ASN A 29 -16.16 -9.82 10.69
N LEU A 30 -16.62 -10.09 9.48
CA LEU A 30 -17.95 -10.69 9.26
C LEU A 30 -18.07 -12.06 9.93
N GLN A 31 -17.03 -12.89 9.84
CA GLN A 31 -17.00 -14.20 10.50
C GLN A 31 -16.95 -14.08 12.02
N LEU A 32 -16.10 -13.19 12.56
CA LEU A 32 -16.00 -12.94 14.00
C LEU A 32 -17.35 -12.55 14.60
N LEU A 33 -18.09 -11.67 13.93
CA LEU A 33 -19.41 -11.23 14.40
C LEU A 33 -20.47 -12.33 14.38
N LEU A 34 -20.31 -13.37 13.56
CA LEU A 34 -21.16 -14.57 13.62
C LEU A 34 -20.84 -15.44 14.85
N ASP A 35 -19.57 -15.46 15.29
CA ASP A 35 -19.14 -16.19 16.48
C ASP A 35 -19.54 -15.46 17.77
N LEU A 36 -19.64 -14.12 17.74
CA LEU A 36 -20.01 -13.25 18.86
C LEU A 36 -21.53 -12.96 18.89
N ARG A 37 -22.37 -14.02 18.88
CA ARG A 37 -23.83 -13.95 18.64
C ARG A 37 -24.65 -13.11 19.65
N ASP A 38 -24.13 -12.79 20.81
CA ASP A 38 -24.86 -12.14 21.89
C ASP A 38 -24.61 -10.62 22.01
N LEU A 39 -23.99 -10.00 20.95
CA LEU A 39 -23.71 -8.57 20.98
C LEU A 39 -24.93 -7.73 20.65
N ASN A 40 -25.18 -6.69 21.47
CA ASN A 40 -26.16 -5.67 21.16
C ASN A 40 -25.68 -4.73 20.03
N GLU A 41 -26.58 -3.94 19.43
CA GLU A 41 -26.27 -3.06 18.29
C GLU A 41 -25.12 -2.06 18.55
N ASN A 42 -24.93 -1.61 19.79
CA ASN A 42 -23.84 -0.68 20.13
C ASN A 42 -22.49 -1.39 20.09
N ARG A 43 -22.38 -2.57 20.65
CA ARG A 43 -21.15 -3.39 20.57
C ARG A 43 -20.83 -3.83 19.14
N LEU A 44 -21.84 -4.11 18.31
CA LEU A 44 -21.62 -4.36 16.88
C LEU A 44 -21.00 -3.15 16.17
N ALA A 45 -21.43 -1.92 16.50
CA ALA A 45 -20.83 -0.71 15.91
C ALA A 45 -19.36 -0.52 16.33
N GLU A 46 -19.00 -0.92 17.55
CA GLU A 46 -17.61 -0.89 18.05
C GLU A 46 -16.65 -1.78 17.25
N HIS A 47 -17.14 -2.85 16.62
CA HIS A 47 -16.35 -3.72 15.76
C HIS A 47 -16.21 -3.22 14.31
N TRP A 48 -17.08 -2.30 13.86
CA TRP A 48 -17.05 -1.82 12.47
C TRP A 48 -16.25 -0.53 12.29
N LEU A 49 -16.30 0.38 13.24
CA LEU A 49 -15.58 1.65 13.15
C LEU A 49 -14.06 1.44 13.00
N PRO A 50 -13.41 0.57 13.77
CA PRO A 50 -11.98 0.33 13.65
C PRO A 50 -11.54 -0.08 12.23
N ILE A 51 -12.39 -0.77 11.45
CA ILE A 51 -12.08 -1.12 10.05
C ILE A 51 -11.88 0.15 9.19
N VAL A 52 -12.71 1.18 9.38
CA VAL A 52 -12.54 2.46 8.69
C VAL A 52 -11.25 3.16 9.14
N GLU A 53 -10.91 3.05 10.42
CA GLU A 53 -9.68 3.63 10.99
C GLU A 53 -8.41 3.00 10.40
N THR A 54 -8.41 1.69 10.10
CA THR A 54 -7.26 1.04 9.43
C THR A 54 -6.99 1.58 8.04
N THR A 55 -7.98 2.13 7.35
CA THR A 55 -7.79 2.73 6.02
C THR A 55 -7.32 4.18 6.11
N GLY A 56 -7.47 4.82 7.27
CA GLY A 56 -7.18 6.25 7.47
C GLY A 56 -8.25 7.18 6.90
N ASP A 57 -9.45 6.67 6.59
CA ASP A 57 -10.50 7.40 5.87
C ASP A 57 -11.68 7.80 6.77
N GLN A 58 -11.48 7.85 8.08
CA GLN A 58 -12.54 8.12 9.07
C GLN A 58 -13.27 9.45 8.81
N GLU A 59 -12.52 10.51 8.51
CA GLU A 59 -13.12 11.82 8.21
C GLU A 59 -14.03 11.76 6.96
N GLN A 60 -13.57 11.09 5.91
CA GLN A 60 -14.34 10.93 4.68
C GLN A 60 -15.55 10.04 4.87
N PHE A 61 -15.41 8.98 5.67
CA PHE A 61 -16.53 8.11 6.03
C PHE A 61 -17.65 8.88 6.69
N PHE A 62 -17.35 9.70 7.71
CA PHE A 62 -18.37 10.47 8.43
C PHE A 62 -18.96 11.66 7.63
N LYS A 63 -18.32 12.09 6.54
CA LYS A 63 -18.96 13.00 5.57
C LYS A 63 -20.07 12.33 4.78
N LEU A 64 -19.98 11.02 4.57
CA LEU A 64 -20.92 10.25 3.74
C LEU A 64 -21.93 9.46 4.59
N HIS A 65 -21.54 9.01 5.77
CA HIS A 65 -22.31 8.13 6.63
C HIS A 65 -22.36 8.65 8.06
N LYS A 66 -23.54 8.63 8.68
CA LYS A 66 -23.73 9.11 10.06
C LYS A 66 -23.33 8.08 11.13
N LYS A 67 -23.33 6.79 10.79
CA LYS A 67 -23.07 5.67 11.72
C LYS A 67 -22.25 4.58 11.06
N ALA A 68 -21.31 3.99 11.82
CA ALA A 68 -20.51 2.85 11.41
C ALA A 68 -21.32 1.56 11.60
N THR A 69 -22.25 1.29 10.69
CA THR A 69 -22.99 0.01 10.62
C THR A 69 -22.29 -0.94 9.67
N ALA A 70 -22.57 -2.25 9.80
CA ALA A 70 -22.05 -3.25 8.87
C ALA A 70 -22.24 -2.84 7.39
N ASN A 71 -23.43 -2.42 7.02
CA ASN A 71 -23.74 -2.01 5.64
C ASN A 71 -22.98 -0.76 5.20
N ASN A 72 -22.93 0.28 6.05
CA ASN A 72 -22.25 1.53 5.69
C ASN A 72 -20.74 1.33 5.57
N VAL A 73 -20.12 0.60 6.50
CA VAL A 73 -18.69 0.34 6.48
C VAL A 73 -18.32 -0.56 5.30
N THR A 74 -19.04 -1.65 5.10
CA THR A 74 -18.77 -2.55 3.96
C THR A 74 -18.99 -1.86 2.62
N GLU A 75 -20.06 -1.08 2.44
CA GLU A 75 -20.26 -0.29 1.22
C GLU A 75 -19.10 0.70 1.01
N PHE A 76 -18.66 1.39 2.05
CA PHE A 76 -17.59 2.39 1.99
C PHE A 76 -16.22 1.79 1.65
N VAL A 77 -15.81 0.71 2.34
CA VAL A 77 -14.47 0.14 2.14
C VAL A 77 -14.39 -0.85 0.97
N VAL A 78 -15.54 -1.34 0.47
CA VAL A 78 -15.56 -2.32 -0.64
C VAL A 78 -15.91 -1.65 -1.96
N PHE A 79 -17.05 -0.95 -2.04
CA PHE A 79 -17.65 -0.56 -3.32
C PHE A 79 -17.61 0.93 -3.64
N GLN A 80 -17.52 1.80 -2.64
CA GLN A 80 -17.67 3.23 -2.82
C GLN A 80 -16.47 3.83 -3.55
N THR A 81 -16.70 4.41 -4.73
CA THR A 81 -15.65 4.98 -5.58
C THR A 81 -15.15 6.34 -5.09
N GLU A 82 -15.94 7.04 -4.28
CA GLU A 82 -15.54 8.26 -3.58
C GLU A 82 -14.47 7.98 -2.52
N ASN A 83 -14.40 6.74 -2.04
CA ASN A 83 -13.28 6.29 -1.22
C ASN A 83 -12.14 5.79 -2.11
N PRO A 84 -11.00 6.52 -2.22
CA PRO A 84 -9.87 6.11 -3.06
C PRO A 84 -9.20 4.83 -2.56
N ASN A 85 -9.42 4.46 -1.30
CA ASN A 85 -8.86 3.27 -0.67
C ASN A 85 -9.83 2.07 -0.71
N SER A 86 -11.05 2.18 -1.23
CA SER A 86 -11.94 1.03 -1.36
C SER A 86 -11.34 -0.08 -2.23
N ILE A 87 -11.83 -1.32 -2.06
CA ILE A 87 -11.39 -2.46 -2.90
C ILE A 87 -11.57 -2.13 -4.39
N VAL A 88 -12.75 -1.63 -4.77
CA VAL A 88 -13.04 -1.27 -6.18
C VAL A 88 -12.10 -0.18 -6.68
N SER A 89 -11.91 0.90 -5.92
CA SER A 89 -10.99 1.99 -6.29
C SER A 89 -9.56 1.50 -6.40
N SER A 90 -9.09 0.71 -5.44
CA SER A 90 -7.73 0.14 -5.45
C SER A 90 -7.48 -0.73 -6.68
N ILE A 91 -8.41 -1.63 -7.03
CA ILE A 91 -8.28 -2.48 -8.22
C ILE A 91 -8.32 -1.64 -9.51
N CYS A 92 -9.19 -0.63 -9.59
CA CYS A 92 -9.22 0.29 -10.72
C CYS A 92 -7.89 1.04 -10.88
N LEU A 93 -7.34 1.57 -9.80
CA LEU A 93 -6.07 2.29 -9.79
C LEU A 93 -4.88 1.37 -10.10
N ALA A 94 -4.88 0.13 -9.59
CA ALA A 94 -3.87 -0.86 -9.96
C ALA A 94 -3.85 -1.13 -11.46
N ARG A 95 -5.04 -1.33 -12.06
CA ARG A 95 -5.17 -1.57 -13.50
C ARG A 95 -4.77 -0.36 -14.33
N GLU A 96 -5.10 0.87 -13.92
CA GLU A 96 -4.66 2.08 -14.63
C GLU A 96 -3.13 2.25 -14.58
N ASN A 97 -2.51 1.99 -13.43
CA ASN A 97 -1.05 1.98 -13.32
C ASN A 97 -0.43 0.90 -14.22
N ALA A 98 -0.98 -0.32 -14.24
CA ALA A 98 -0.55 -1.38 -15.15
C ALA A 98 -0.69 -0.98 -16.63
N ARG A 99 -1.75 -0.27 -17.00
CA ARG A 99 -1.98 0.24 -18.37
C ARG A 99 -0.88 1.23 -18.80
N MET A 100 -0.41 2.07 -17.88
CA MET A 100 0.65 3.04 -18.15
C MET A 100 2.01 2.39 -18.42
N VAL A 101 2.20 1.16 -17.98
CA VAL A 101 3.45 0.38 -18.08
C VAL A 101 3.23 -0.97 -18.78
N ARG A 102 2.30 -1.01 -19.73
CA ARG A 102 1.89 -2.25 -20.40
C ARG A 102 3.05 -2.99 -21.09
N ASP A 103 4.05 -2.26 -21.56
CA ASP A 103 5.27 -2.73 -22.17
C ASP A 103 6.31 -3.27 -21.17
N GLN A 104 6.11 -3.02 -19.87
CA GLN A 104 7.02 -3.46 -18.79
C GLN A 104 6.46 -4.65 -18.01
N ILE A 105 5.24 -5.08 -18.28
CA ILE A 105 4.58 -6.20 -17.61
C ILE A 105 4.26 -7.31 -18.62
N THR A 106 4.17 -8.55 -18.13
CA THR A 106 3.82 -9.69 -18.99
C THR A 106 2.37 -9.67 -19.41
N GLN A 107 2.05 -10.39 -20.48
CA GLN A 107 0.67 -10.50 -20.94
C GLN A 107 -0.22 -11.19 -19.90
N GLU A 108 0.27 -12.23 -19.26
CA GLU A 108 -0.45 -12.98 -18.23
C GLU A 108 -0.81 -12.09 -17.03
N LEU A 109 0.14 -11.26 -16.56
CA LEU A 109 -0.12 -10.30 -15.48
C LEU A 109 -1.16 -9.26 -15.87
N TRP A 110 -1.10 -8.74 -17.10
CA TRP A 110 -2.08 -7.81 -17.62
C TRP A 110 -3.48 -8.41 -17.74
N GLU A 111 -3.59 -9.64 -18.24
CA GLU A 111 -4.86 -10.34 -18.38
C GLU A 111 -5.51 -10.59 -17.02
N GLU A 112 -4.73 -10.99 -16.02
CA GLU A 112 -5.23 -11.22 -14.67
C GLU A 112 -5.72 -9.92 -14.01
N LEU A 113 -4.97 -8.82 -14.15
CA LEU A 113 -5.40 -7.50 -13.68
C LEU A 113 -6.68 -7.02 -14.35
N ASN A 114 -6.83 -7.26 -15.68
CA ASN A 114 -8.07 -6.94 -16.38
C ASN A 114 -9.23 -7.83 -15.96
N ARG A 115 -8.99 -9.12 -15.72
CA ARG A 115 -10.02 -10.05 -15.23
C ARG A 115 -10.58 -9.59 -13.89
N LEU A 116 -9.68 -9.24 -12.95
CA LEU A 116 -10.07 -8.72 -11.65
C LEU A 116 -10.80 -7.37 -11.76
N TYR A 117 -10.31 -6.46 -12.59
CA TYR A 117 -10.94 -5.17 -12.86
C TYR A 117 -12.38 -5.34 -13.40
N TRP A 118 -12.59 -6.19 -14.40
CA TRP A 118 -13.91 -6.41 -14.95
C TRP A 118 -14.84 -7.09 -13.95
N PHE A 119 -14.33 -8.01 -13.14
CA PHE A 119 -15.11 -8.61 -12.05
C PHE A 119 -15.69 -7.53 -11.13
N VAL A 120 -14.88 -6.62 -10.61
CA VAL A 120 -15.36 -5.60 -9.65
C VAL A 120 -16.17 -4.47 -10.28
N ARG A 121 -16.03 -4.23 -11.59
CA ARG A 121 -16.74 -3.16 -12.32
C ARG A 121 -18.10 -3.58 -12.87
N THR A 122 -18.38 -4.85 -12.96
CA THR A 122 -19.63 -5.37 -13.46
C THR A 122 -20.62 -5.67 -12.33
N ASN A 123 -21.89 -5.90 -12.70
CA ASN A 123 -22.91 -6.31 -11.73
C ASN A 123 -22.64 -7.67 -11.10
N THR A 124 -21.75 -8.48 -11.69
CA THR A 124 -21.35 -9.80 -11.17
C THR A 124 -20.81 -9.70 -9.75
N ALA A 125 -19.92 -8.73 -9.46
CA ALA A 125 -19.36 -8.56 -8.12
C ALA A 125 -20.45 -8.29 -7.07
N ARG A 126 -21.41 -7.40 -7.38
CA ARG A 126 -22.50 -7.08 -6.45
C ARG A 126 -23.51 -8.24 -6.33
N GLN A 127 -23.66 -9.05 -7.37
CA GLN A 127 -24.48 -10.26 -7.29
C GLN A 127 -23.83 -11.31 -6.39
N VAL A 128 -22.54 -11.63 -6.61
CA VAL A 128 -21.76 -12.54 -5.75
C VAL A 128 -21.78 -12.06 -4.30
N TRP A 129 -21.57 -10.74 -4.08
CA TRP A 129 -21.66 -10.15 -2.75
C TRP A 129 -23.01 -10.39 -2.06
N LYS A 130 -24.12 -10.22 -2.77
CA LYS A 130 -25.46 -10.43 -2.20
C LYS A 130 -25.74 -11.90 -1.88
N GLU A 131 -25.24 -12.82 -2.70
CA GLU A 131 -25.41 -14.25 -2.52
C GLU A 131 -24.49 -14.80 -1.44
N SER A 132 -23.22 -14.41 -1.45
CA SER A 132 -22.18 -14.83 -0.48
C SER A 132 -21.07 -13.79 -0.38
N PRO A 133 -21.07 -12.92 0.65
CA PRO A 133 -19.96 -12.00 0.90
C PRO A 133 -18.61 -12.69 1.02
N HIS A 134 -18.57 -13.86 1.64
CA HIS A 134 -17.35 -14.66 1.78
C HIS A 134 -16.77 -15.05 0.42
N GLU A 135 -17.60 -15.54 -0.52
CA GLU A 135 -17.16 -15.91 -1.87
C GLU A 135 -16.60 -14.71 -2.63
N PHE A 136 -17.24 -13.54 -2.50
CA PHE A 136 -16.72 -12.30 -3.06
C PHE A 136 -15.29 -12.01 -2.57
N PHE A 137 -15.05 -12.08 -1.26
CA PHE A 137 -13.73 -11.84 -0.72
C PHE A 137 -12.73 -12.92 -1.10
N GLN A 138 -13.14 -14.18 -1.20
CA GLN A 138 -12.27 -15.27 -1.68
C GLN A 138 -11.79 -14.99 -3.11
N GLN A 139 -12.65 -14.53 -4.00
CA GLN A 139 -12.27 -14.18 -5.38
C GLN A 139 -11.26 -13.03 -5.41
N ILE A 140 -11.46 -11.96 -4.60
CA ILE A 140 -10.49 -10.86 -4.49
C ILE A 140 -9.14 -11.36 -3.97
N LYS A 141 -9.13 -12.13 -2.90
CA LYS A 141 -7.90 -12.69 -2.30
C LYS A 141 -7.16 -13.60 -3.27
N ALA A 142 -7.85 -14.51 -3.93
CA ALA A 142 -7.27 -15.45 -4.90
C ALA A 142 -6.64 -14.72 -6.10
N ALA A 143 -7.36 -13.77 -6.70
CA ALA A 143 -6.85 -12.97 -7.80
C ALA A 143 -5.65 -12.11 -7.40
N SER A 144 -5.67 -11.50 -6.21
CA SER A 144 -4.53 -10.72 -5.69
C SER A 144 -3.28 -11.59 -5.49
N LEU A 145 -3.44 -12.79 -4.92
CA LEU A 145 -2.34 -13.75 -4.76
C LEU A 145 -1.81 -14.24 -6.11
N GLN A 146 -2.69 -14.46 -7.10
CA GLN A 146 -2.31 -14.81 -8.45
C GLN A 146 -1.49 -13.68 -9.11
N ILE A 147 -1.92 -12.43 -9.00
CA ILE A 147 -1.19 -11.25 -9.50
C ILE A 147 0.19 -11.14 -8.84
N ILE A 148 0.30 -11.35 -7.54
CA ILE A 148 1.58 -11.38 -6.82
C ILE A 148 2.47 -12.52 -7.33
N GLY A 149 1.92 -13.72 -7.50
CA GLY A 149 2.62 -14.88 -8.03
C GLY A 149 3.12 -14.67 -9.46
N LEU A 150 2.28 -14.10 -10.35
CA LEU A 150 2.66 -13.75 -11.72
C LEU A 150 3.77 -12.67 -11.73
N THR A 151 3.65 -11.65 -10.88
CA THR A 151 4.68 -10.62 -10.74
C THR A 151 6.02 -11.24 -10.37
N TYR A 152 6.05 -12.18 -9.45
CA TYR A 152 7.28 -12.86 -9.02
C TYR A 152 7.84 -13.81 -10.09
N SER A 153 6.95 -14.58 -10.75
CA SER A 153 7.35 -15.69 -11.61
C SER A 153 7.62 -15.31 -13.07
N THR A 154 7.05 -14.18 -13.54
CA THR A 154 7.07 -13.85 -14.98
C THR A 154 7.74 -12.51 -15.31
N LEU A 155 7.93 -11.60 -14.35
CA LEU A 155 8.68 -10.38 -14.59
C LEU A 155 10.18 -10.62 -14.42
N ILE A 156 10.96 -9.94 -15.26
CA ILE A 156 12.41 -9.88 -15.06
C ILE A 156 12.68 -9.08 -13.78
N HIS A 157 13.52 -9.62 -12.90
CA HIS A 157 13.91 -8.99 -11.63
C HIS A 157 14.91 -7.83 -11.85
N ASN A 158 14.47 -6.84 -12.61
CA ASN A 158 15.20 -5.61 -12.90
C ASN A 158 14.77 -4.47 -11.95
N GLU A 159 15.22 -3.25 -12.23
CA GLU A 159 14.87 -2.05 -11.44
C GLU A 159 13.34 -1.89 -11.25
N GLY A 160 12.53 -2.16 -12.27
CA GLY A 160 11.06 -2.07 -12.20
C GLY A 160 10.43 -3.08 -11.26
N TRP A 161 10.95 -4.30 -11.27
CA TRP A 161 10.50 -5.33 -10.34
C TRP A 161 10.79 -4.94 -8.89
N TRP A 162 11.94 -4.31 -8.62
CA TRP A 162 12.29 -3.84 -7.28
C TRP A 162 11.38 -2.70 -6.81
N PHE A 163 10.95 -1.80 -7.70
CA PHE A 163 9.91 -0.81 -7.35
C PHE A 163 8.58 -1.46 -7.00
N ALA A 164 8.16 -2.49 -7.72
CA ALA A 164 6.95 -3.24 -7.37
C ALA A 164 7.08 -3.96 -6.01
N GLN A 165 8.25 -4.57 -5.71
CA GLN A 165 8.49 -5.19 -4.41
C GLN A 165 8.48 -4.15 -3.27
N ALA A 166 9.17 -3.03 -3.43
CA ALA A 166 9.15 -1.95 -2.44
C ALA A 166 7.72 -1.46 -2.16
N GLY A 167 6.90 -1.29 -3.21
CA GLY A 167 5.49 -0.92 -3.08
C GLY A 167 4.67 -1.97 -2.32
N LYS A 168 4.84 -3.24 -2.65
CA LYS A 168 4.17 -4.35 -1.95
C LYS A 168 4.51 -4.39 -0.47
N PHE A 169 5.79 -4.33 -0.14
CA PHE A 169 6.23 -4.53 1.24
C PHE A 169 5.96 -3.33 2.14
N ILE A 170 6.07 -2.09 1.65
CA ILE A 170 5.69 -0.92 2.45
C ILE A 170 4.18 -0.90 2.75
N GLU A 171 3.33 -1.26 1.78
CA GLU A 171 1.88 -1.35 2.00
C GLU A 171 1.55 -2.47 2.99
N ARG A 172 2.23 -3.61 2.89
CA ARG A 172 2.02 -4.76 3.77
C ARG A 172 2.44 -4.45 5.21
N ALA A 173 3.59 -3.82 5.43
CA ALA A 173 4.04 -3.37 6.74
C ALA A 173 3.03 -2.39 7.38
N ASP A 174 2.59 -1.37 6.61
CA ASP A 174 1.58 -0.41 7.05
C ASP A 174 0.27 -1.10 7.44
N LYS A 175 -0.21 -2.03 6.61
CA LYS A 175 -1.49 -2.72 6.91
C LYS A 175 -1.38 -3.67 8.09
N THR A 176 -0.27 -4.41 8.24
CA THR A 176 -0.08 -5.28 9.41
C THR A 176 -0.04 -4.46 10.70
N SER A 177 0.68 -3.33 10.72
CA SER A 177 0.71 -2.44 11.89
C SER A 177 -0.68 -1.91 12.26
N ARG A 178 -1.47 -1.48 11.26
CA ARG A 178 -2.84 -0.98 11.48
C ARG A 178 -3.82 -2.08 11.91
N ILE A 179 -3.70 -3.29 11.36
CA ILE A 179 -4.53 -4.43 11.78
C ILE A 179 -4.26 -4.78 13.23
N LEU A 180 -2.99 -4.77 13.63
CA LEU A 180 -2.62 -5.02 15.02
C LEU A 180 -3.16 -3.94 15.96
N ASP A 181 -3.16 -2.68 15.51
CA ASP A 181 -3.64 -1.53 16.27
C ASP A 181 -5.16 -1.54 16.52
N LEU A 182 -5.94 -2.24 15.67
CA LEU A 182 -7.39 -2.40 15.86
C LEU A 182 -7.78 -2.88 17.26
N ARG A 183 -6.96 -3.72 17.87
CA ARG A 183 -7.26 -4.33 19.18
C ARG A 183 -6.70 -3.56 20.35
N TYR A 184 -5.73 -2.69 20.12
CA TYR A 184 -5.18 -1.90 21.22
C TYR A 184 -6.23 -0.97 21.86
N GLN A 185 -7.13 -0.43 21.08
CA GLN A 185 -8.21 0.44 21.59
C GLN A 185 -9.13 -0.26 22.59
N THR A 186 -9.16 -1.59 22.60
CA THR A 186 -9.93 -2.40 23.55
C THR A 186 -9.11 -2.91 24.74
N LEU A 187 -7.77 -2.72 24.73
CA LEU A 187 -6.92 -3.05 25.86
C LEU A 187 -6.92 -1.92 26.90
N PRO A 188 -6.75 -2.24 28.20
CA PRO A 188 -6.59 -1.23 29.24
C PRO A 188 -5.37 -0.33 28.96
N ASP A 189 -5.47 0.97 29.25
CA ASP A 189 -4.41 1.98 29.03
C ASP A 189 -3.06 1.65 29.68
N LYS A 190 -3.00 0.73 30.59
CA LYS A 190 -1.77 0.32 31.28
C LYS A 190 -1.65 -1.19 31.39
N GLY A 191 -0.77 -1.73 30.56
CA GLY A 191 -0.31 -3.11 30.63
C GLY A 191 -1.24 -4.13 30.00
N LEU A 192 -0.75 -5.36 29.90
CA LEU A 192 -1.50 -6.49 29.41
C LEU A 192 -2.59 -6.89 30.40
N PRO A 193 -3.76 -7.35 29.94
CA PRO A 193 -4.79 -7.88 30.82
C PRO A 193 -4.19 -9.05 31.64
N LYS A 194 -4.44 -9.04 32.96
CA LYS A 194 -3.95 -10.09 33.86
C LYS A 194 -4.59 -11.46 33.59
N VAL A 195 -5.73 -11.48 32.93
CA VAL A 195 -6.48 -12.68 32.56
C VAL A 195 -6.97 -12.49 31.13
N VAL A 196 -6.61 -13.41 30.25
CA VAL A 196 -7.10 -13.44 28.86
C VAL A 196 -8.45 -14.17 28.87
N THR A 197 -9.49 -13.52 28.39
CA THR A 197 -10.84 -14.09 28.28
C THR A 197 -10.99 -14.92 27.00
N GLN A 198 -12.07 -15.71 26.89
CA GLN A 198 -12.37 -16.41 25.63
C GLN A 198 -12.66 -15.44 24.47
N GLU A 199 -13.29 -14.31 24.76
CA GLU A 199 -13.56 -13.23 23.81
C GLU A 199 -12.23 -12.66 23.28
N ASP A 200 -11.26 -12.38 24.16
CA ASP A 200 -9.92 -11.93 23.76
C ASP A 200 -9.23 -12.93 22.82
N VAL A 201 -9.32 -14.23 23.12
CA VAL A 201 -8.73 -15.27 22.26
C VAL A 201 -9.35 -15.26 20.86
N LEU A 202 -10.69 -15.12 20.75
CA LEU A 202 -11.37 -15.02 19.46
C LEU A 202 -10.92 -13.81 18.67
N GLU A 203 -10.81 -12.68 19.33
CA GLU A 203 -10.45 -11.41 18.73
C GLU A 203 -8.98 -11.37 18.28
N TRP A 204 -8.04 -11.84 19.09
CA TRP A 204 -6.64 -11.98 18.69
C TRP A 204 -6.44 -13.03 17.59
N SER A 205 -7.24 -14.10 17.61
CA SER A 205 -7.28 -15.06 16.50
C SER A 205 -7.79 -14.41 15.20
N ALA A 206 -8.76 -13.49 15.27
CA ALA A 206 -9.23 -12.74 14.12
C ALA A 206 -8.14 -11.81 13.56
N ILE A 207 -7.33 -11.15 14.39
CA ILE A 207 -6.15 -10.39 13.96
C ILE A 207 -5.18 -11.28 13.17
N LEU A 208 -4.80 -12.44 13.73
CA LEU A 208 -3.93 -13.39 13.05
C LEU A 208 -4.51 -13.85 11.70
N ARG A 209 -5.80 -14.15 11.63
CA ARG A 209 -6.48 -14.53 10.38
C ARG A 209 -6.51 -13.38 9.37
N SER A 210 -6.72 -12.14 9.81
CA SER A 210 -6.68 -10.94 8.96
C SER A 210 -5.30 -10.73 8.32
N CYS A 211 -4.24 -11.13 9.00
CA CYS A 211 -2.87 -11.12 8.48
C CYS A 211 -2.47 -12.43 7.77
N SER A 212 -3.37 -13.41 7.57
CA SER A 212 -3.02 -14.77 7.09
C SER A 212 -1.95 -15.46 7.94
N ALA A 213 -1.91 -15.14 9.20
CA ALA A 213 -0.87 -15.54 10.16
C ALA A 213 -1.24 -16.75 11.01
N TRP A 214 -2.52 -17.13 11.03
CA TRP A 214 -3.05 -18.10 11.99
C TRP A 214 -2.31 -19.44 12.00
N ASP A 215 -2.11 -20.04 10.82
CA ASP A 215 -1.49 -21.38 10.75
C ASP A 215 0.01 -21.32 11.05
N SER A 216 0.71 -20.29 10.56
CA SER A 216 2.13 -20.06 10.88
C SER A 216 2.35 -19.77 12.36
N TYR A 217 1.51 -18.92 12.95
CA TYR A 217 1.54 -18.65 14.38
C TYR A 217 1.33 -19.92 15.20
N LYS A 218 0.33 -20.74 14.86
CA LYS A 218 0.07 -22.00 15.56
C LYS A 218 1.21 -23.00 15.45
N SER A 219 1.93 -23.01 14.33
CA SER A 219 3.09 -23.91 14.18
C SER A 219 4.24 -23.54 15.13
N MET A 220 4.36 -22.28 15.51
CA MET A 220 5.41 -21.78 16.42
C MET A 220 4.99 -21.75 17.88
N HIS A 221 3.74 -21.36 18.17
CA HIS A 221 3.25 -21.10 19.53
C HIS A 221 2.17 -22.11 20.01
N GLY A 222 1.79 -23.07 19.18
CA GLY A 222 0.75 -24.04 19.52
C GLY A 222 -0.64 -23.40 19.64
N ALA A 223 -1.35 -23.77 20.70
CA ALA A 223 -2.72 -23.28 20.94
C ALA A 223 -2.77 -22.01 21.82
N GLU A 224 -1.63 -21.54 22.31
CA GLU A 224 -1.57 -20.36 23.17
C GLU A 224 -1.76 -19.09 22.34
N VAL A 225 -2.82 -18.32 22.63
CA VAL A 225 -3.09 -17.02 22.01
C VAL A 225 -3.09 -15.97 23.10
N SER A 226 -2.08 -15.10 23.07
CA SER A 226 -1.99 -13.97 23.99
C SER A 226 -1.62 -12.69 23.23
N PRO A 227 -2.04 -11.52 23.73
CA PRO A 227 -1.72 -10.23 23.10
C PRO A 227 -0.21 -10.05 22.83
N ARG A 228 0.62 -10.47 23.80
CA ARG A 228 2.07 -10.36 23.72
C ARG A 228 2.65 -11.22 22.60
N LEU A 229 2.32 -12.51 22.55
CA LEU A 229 2.84 -13.44 21.55
C LEU A 229 2.34 -13.07 20.14
N VAL A 230 1.09 -12.61 20.01
CA VAL A 230 0.55 -12.16 18.71
C VAL A 230 1.25 -10.90 18.24
N ALA A 231 1.47 -9.92 19.13
CA ALA A 231 2.18 -8.70 18.80
C ALA A 231 3.65 -8.99 18.42
N ASP A 232 4.35 -9.82 19.17
CA ASP A 232 5.71 -10.26 18.90
C ASP A 232 5.81 -10.89 17.50
N PHE A 233 4.95 -11.86 17.22
CA PHE A 233 4.92 -12.55 15.93
C PHE A 233 4.62 -11.63 14.74
N LEU A 234 3.65 -10.73 14.87
CA LEU A 234 3.26 -9.83 13.78
C LEU A 234 4.20 -8.63 13.62
N LEU A 235 4.92 -8.23 14.66
CA LEU A 235 5.88 -7.12 14.58
C LEU A 235 7.29 -7.59 14.26
N LEU A 236 7.80 -8.58 14.98
CA LEU A 236 9.23 -8.88 15.09
C LEU A 236 9.63 -10.26 14.52
N SER A 237 8.73 -10.99 13.85
CA SER A 237 9.13 -12.25 13.21
C SER A 237 9.94 -12.00 11.95
N GLU A 238 11.19 -12.47 11.93
CA GLU A 238 12.08 -12.41 10.77
C GLU A 238 11.64 -13.34 9.62
N GLU A 239 10.89 -14.40 9.93
CA GLU A 239 10.53 -15.46 8.97
C GLU A 239 9.12 -15.31 8.41
N PHE A 240 8.22 -14.60 9.10
CA PHE A 240 6.83 -14.50 8.67
C PHE A 240 6.64 -13.41 7.60
N PRO A 241 6.20 -13.74 6.36
CA PRO A 241 6.20 -12.81 5.22
C PRO A 241 5.26 -11.60 5.35
N ARG A 242 4.49 -11.51 6.42
CA ARG A 242 3.59 -10.40 6.72
C ARG A 242 3.87 -9.73 8.06
N SER A 243 4.95 -10.11 8.76
CA SER A 243 5.42 -9.33 9.91
C SER A 243 5.92 -7.96 9.45
N VAL A 244 5.90 -7.01 10.36
CA VAL A 244 6.40 -5.65 10.05
C VAL A 244 7.90 -5.69 9.78
N GLU A 245 8.66 -6.41 10.59
CA GLU A 245 10.12 -6.55 10.43
C GLU A 245 10.49 -7.16 9.08
N PHE A 246 9.93 -8.33 8.74
CA PHE A 246 10.17 -8.97 7.44
C PHE A 246 9.89 -8.01 6.28
N CYS A 247 8.74 -7.33 6.33
CA CYS A 247 8.34 -6.41 5.27
C CYS A 247 9.28 -5.21 5.15
N VAL A 248 9.76 -4.65 6.27
CA VAL A 248 10.69 -3.51 6.27
C VAL A 248 12.07 -3.94 5.77
N VAL A 249 12.54 -5.13 6.14
CA VAL A 249 13.80 -5.71 5.63
C VAL A 249 13.74 -5.88 4.12
N GLU A 250 12.68 -6.51 3.59
CA GLU A 250 12.49 -6.73 2.16
C GLU A 250 12.31 -5.42 1.36
N MET A 251 11.62 -4.44 1.94
CA MET A 251 11.51 -3.10 1.36
C MET A 251 12.88 -2.42 1.28
N ASN A 252 13.65 -2.43 2.36
CA ASN A 252 15.00 -1.86 2.40
C ASN A 252 15.94 -2.57 1.41
N TYR A 253 15.85 -3.90 1.32
CA TYR A 253 16.59 -4.67 0.31
C TYR A 253 16.22 -4.23 -1.10
N SER A 254 14.94 -4.06 -1.38
CA SER A 254 14.45 -3.59 -2.70
C SER A 254 15.00 -2.20 -3.05
N LEU A 255 15.02 -1.26 -2.11
CA LEU A 255 15.59 0.08 -2.31
C LEU A 255 17.07 0.02 -2.67
N ARG A 256 17.83 -0.83 -1.99
CA ARG A 256 19.27 -1.02 -2.26
C ARG A 256 19.52 -1.65 -3.64
N GLN A 257 18.66 -2.55 -4.08
CA GLN A 257 18.76 -3.12 -5.44
C GLN A 257 18.45 -2.07 -6.53
N ILE A 258 17.57 -1.10 -6.24
CA ILE A 258 17.28 0.02 -7.15
C ILE A 258 18.51 0.92 -7.31
N SER A 259 19.18 1.26 -6.21
CA SER A 259 20.31 2.20 -6.22
C SER A 259 21.66 1.54 -6.53
N GLY A 260 21.80 0.25 -6.29
CA GLY A 260 23.07 -0.47 -6.36
C GLY A 260 24.07 -0.15 -5.24
N VAL A 261 23.60 0.48 -4.15
CA VAL A 261 24.46 0.89 -3.03
C VAL A 261 24.71 -0.28 -2.07
N GLN A 262 25.96 -0.39 -1.60
CA GLN A 262 26.40 -1.41 -0.62
C GLN A 262 25.65 -1.27 0.71
N GLU A 263 25.50 -2.36 1.45
CA GLU A 263 24.72 -2.45 2.69
C GLU A 263 25.10 -1.42 3.77
N SER A 264 26.37 -1.05 3.85
CA SER A 264 26.87 -0.09 4.85
C SER A 264 26.66 1.39 4.48
N LYS A 265 26.09 1.69 3.31
CA LYS A 265 25.91 3.05 2.79
C LYS A 265 24.46 3.30 2.36
N PHE A 266 24.13 4.55 2.12
CA PHE A 266 22.88 4.97 1.52
C PHE A 266 23.13 6.05 0.46
N SER A 267 22.32 6.10 -0.58
CA SER A 267 22.43 7.08 -1.66
C SER A 267 21.41 8.21 -1.52
N ASN A 268 20.34 7.99 -0.77
CA ASN A 268 19.24 8.93 -0.60
C ASN A 268 18.53 8.75 0.75
N ASP A 269 17.61 9.67 1.07
CA ASP A 269 16.91 9.66 2.35
C ASP A 269 15.97 8.45 2.52
N ALA A 270 15.40 7.91 1.45
CA ALA A 270 14.55 6.72 1.55
C ALA A 270 15.32 5.52 2.10
N GLU A 271 16.52 5.25 1.55
CA GLU A 271 17.40 4.18 2.03
C GLU A 271 17.88 4.40 3.46
N LYS A 272 18.22 5.68 3.79
CA LYS A 272 18.64 6.04 5.14
C LYS A 272 17.55 5.80 6.18
N LEU A 273 16.31 6.21 5.87
CA LEU A 273 15.17 6.03 6.77
C LEU A 273 14.78 4.54 6.88
N ALA A 274 14.77 3.82 5.76
CA ALA A 274 14.49 2.38 5.75
C ALA A 274 15.53 1.58 6.55
N GLY A 275 16.82 1.86 6.35
CA GLY A 275 17.90 1.20 7.10
C GLY A 275 17.84 1.46 8.61
N ARG A 276 17.43 2.68 9.02
CA ARG A 276 17.21 2.99 10.44
C ARG A 276 16.03 2.21 11.02
N LEU A 277 14.93 2.10 10.27
CA LEU A 277 13.78 1.34 10.73
C LEU A 277 14.06 -0.16 10.81
N VAL A 278 14.85 -0.73 9.87
CA VAL A 278 15.35 -2.11 9.98
C VAL A 278 16.13 -2.30 11.27
N ALA A 279 17.13 -1.46 11.53
CA ALA A 279 17.95 -1.56 12.74
C ALA A 279 17.10 -1.42 14.03
N GLU A 280 16.14 -0.51 14.03
CA GLU A 280 15.24 -0.35 15.17
C GLU A 280 14.44 -1.63 15.44
N LEU A 281 13.79 -2.21 14.42
CA LEU A 281 12.98 -3.43 14.58
C LEU A 281 13.83 -4.62 15.03
N GLN A 282 15.01 -4.79 14.45
CA GLN A 282 15.93 -5.90 14.78
C GLN A 282 16.52 -5.86 16.18
N PHE A 283 16.59 -4.67 16.78
CA PHE A 283 17.16 -4.49 18.13
C PHE A 283 16.13 -4.17 19.21
N THR A 284 14.85 -4.07 18.84
CA THR A 284 13.76 -3.82 19.79
C THR A 284 13.15 -5.15 20.27
N THR A 285 12.93 -5.25 21.55
CA THR A 285 12.25 -6.40 22.16
C THR A 285 10.76 -6.11 22.35
N ILE A 286 9.95 -7.17 22.40
CA ILE A 286 8.51 -7.02 22.66
C ILE A 286 8.22 -6.39 24.03
N ASP A 287 9.09 -6.57 25.02
CA ASP A 287 8.95 -5.96 26.34
C ASP A 287 9.10 -4.43 26.27
N GLU A 288 10.12 -3.94 25.56
CA GLU A 288 10.30 -2.51 25.31
C GLU A 288 9.11 -1.89 24.60
N ILE A 289 8.52 -2.60 23.63
CA ILE A 289 7.31 -2.14 22.93
C ILE A 289 6.13 -1.97 23.90
N PHE A 290 5.93 -2.93 24.80
CA PHE A 290 4.85 -2.84 25.80
C PHE A 290 5.13 -1.80 26.88
N GLU A 291 6.39 -1.51 27.21
CA GLU A 291 6.76 -0.41 28.11
C GLU A 291 6.47 0.97 27.50
N ILE A 292 6.74 1.15 26.19
CA ILE A 292 6.39 2.37 25.44
C ILE A 292 4.86 2.49 25.29
N GLY A 293 4.17 1.37 25.18
CA GLY A 293 2.77 1.22 24.82
C GLY A 293 2.61 0.84 23.35
N LEU A 294 1.93 -0.29 23.11
CA LEU A 294 1.82 -0.89 21.77
C LEU A 294 1.24 0.09 20.74
N HIS A 295 0.15 0.77 21.05
CA HIS A 295 -0.46 1.77 20.15
C HIS A 295 0.53 2.87 19.77
N ARG A 296 1.19 3.46 20.75
CA ARG A 296 2.16 4.53 20.51
C ARG A 296 3.32 4.06 19.64
N TYR A 297 3.78 2.84 19.84
CA TYR A 297 4.83 2.24 19.01
C TYR A 297 4.36 2.03 17.58
N LEU A 298 3.14 1.49 17.39
CA LEU A 298 2.53 1.28 16.08
C LEU A 298 2.33 2.59 15.31
N ASP A 299 1.87 3.66 15.96
CA ASP A 299 1.78 4.99 15.36
C ASP A 299 3.15 5.49 14.87
N GLN A 300 4.21 5.30 15.66
CA GLN A 300 5.56 5.68 15.25
C GLN A 300 6.03 4.89 14.02
N ILE A 301 5.73 3.59 13.96
CA ILE A 301 6.04 2.75 12.79
C ILE A 301 5.30 3.26 11.55
N GLN A 302 4.00 3.56 11.66
CA GLN A 302 3.19 4.09 10.55
C GLN A 302 3.72 5.44 10.05
N ILE A 303 4.10 6.34 10.93
CA ILE A 303 4.73 7.62 10.56
C ILE A 303 6.04 7.37 9.80
N LYS A 304 6.93 6.50 10.30
CA LYS A 304 8.20 6.18 9.64
C LYS A 304 8.00 5.55 8.26
N LEU A 305 7.01 4.67 8.11
CA LEU A 305 6.67 4.09 6.81
C LEU A 305 6.16 5.16 5.82
N ASN A 306 5.36 6.11 6.28
CA ASN A 306 4.92 7.24 5.47
C ASN A 306 6.10 8.15 5.06
N ASP A 307 7.02 8.44 5.98
CA ASP A 307 8.23 9.23 5.71
C ASP A 307 9.12 8.54 4.67
N ILE A 308 9.30 7.22 4.75
CA ILE A 308 10.02 6.43 3.75
C ILE A 308 9.33 6.55 2.39
N GLY A 309 8.00 6.41 2.33
CA GLY A 309 7.22 6.55 1.11
C GLY A 309 7.37 7.93 0.47
N GLY A 310 7.33 9.00 1.27
CA GLY A 310 7.58 10.38 0.84
C GLY A 310 9.01 10.59 0.32
N ALA A 311 10.00 10.05 1.03
CA ALA A 311 11.40 10.11 0.62
C ALA A 311 11.66 9.34 -0.69
N MET A 312 11.00 8.17 -0.89
CA MET A 312 11.06 7.44 -2.16
C MET A 312 10.49 8.27 -3.32
N PHE A 313 9.34 8.91 -3.11
CA PHE A 313 8.74 9.79 -4.12
C PHE A 313 9.72 10.92 -4.50
N ASN A 314 10.31 11.59 -3.52
CA ASN A 314 11.26 12.68 -3.75
C ASN A 314 12.54 12.19 -4.46
N ALA A 315 13.11 11.06 -4.04
CA ALA A 315 14.37 10.56 -4.59
C ALA A 315 14.26 10.04 -6.03
N TYR A 316 13.17 9.34 -6.36
CA TYR A 316 13.08 8.58 -7.61
C TYR A 316 12.03 9.09 -8.60
N ILE A 317 11.08 9.90 -8.15
CA ILE A 317 9.95 10.35 -8.96
C ILE A 317 9.98 11.86 -9.16
N PHE A 318 9.93 12.62 -8.07
CA PHE A 318 9.79 14.08 -8.15
C PHE A 318 11.03 14.79 -8.73
N GLN A 319 12.25 14.38 -8.37
CA GLN A 319 13.47 15.01 -8.91
C GLN A 319 13.61 14.87 -10.42
N LYS A 320 13.18 13.73 -10.98
CA LYS A 320 13.19 13.53 -12.43
C LYS A 320 12.10 14.32 -13.16
N PHE A 321 10.97 14.63 -12.51
CA PHE A 321 9.95 15.51 -13.11
C PHE A 321 10.45 16.96 -13.20
N ASN A 322 11.13 17.47 -12.16
CA ASN A 322 11.72 18.79 -12.21
C ASN A 322 12.80 18.90 -13.29
N ASN A 323 13.66 17.88 -13.42
CA ASN A 323 14.65 17.86 -14.50
C ASN A 323 14.02 17.81 -15.90
N LEU A 324 12.86 17.16 -16.04
CA LEU A 324 12.15 17.09 -17.32
C LEU A 324 11.48 18.42 -17.68
N GLU A 325 10.92 19.13 -16.70
CA GLU A 325 10.39 20.50 -16.89
C GLU A 325 11.49 21.48 -17.23
N ASP A 326 12.65 21.38 -16.58
CA ASP A 326 13.83 22.18 -16.88
C ASP A 326 14.37 21.88 -18.30
N GLU A 327 14.45 20.60 -18.70
CA GLU A 327 14.83 20.20 -20.06
C GLU A 327 13.84 20.68 -21.12
N ILE A 328 12.53 20.63 -20.84
CA ILE A 328 11.49 21.14 -21.74
C ILE A 328 11.58 22.66 -21.87
N MET A 329 11.80 23.37 -20.76
CA MET A 329 11.99 24.84 -20.79
C MET A 329 13.24 25.22 -21.60
N VAL A 330 14.37 24.55 -21.40
CA VAL A 330 15.60 24.80 -22.18
C VAL A 330 15.37 24.52 -23.66
N GLN A 331 14.70 23.43 -24.04
CA GLN A 331 14.38 23.13 -25.44
C GLN A 331 13.42 24.14 -26.04
N GLN A 332 12.46 24.65 -25.29
CA GLN A 332 11.56 25.70 -25.76
C GLN A 332 12.29 27.04 -25.98
N GLU A 333 13.19 27.41 -25.07
CA GLU A 333 14.04 28.60 -25.21
C GLU A 333 14.98 28.51 -26.43
N GLU A 334 15.61 27.35 -26.65
CA GLU A 334 16.46 27.12 -27.83
C GLU A 334 15.67 27.20 -29.13
N GLN A 335 14.46 26.61 -29.20
CA GLN A 335 13.59 26.73 -30.38
C GLN A 335 13.15 28.16 -30.62
N GLN A 336 12.87 28.92 -29.58
CA GLN A 336 12.48 30.31 -29.67
C GLN A 336 13.63 31.20 -30.13
N GLN A 337 14.86 30.95 -29.70
CA GLN A 337 16.07 31.64 -30.16
C GLN A 337 16.37 31.32 -31.61
N GLN A 338 16.24 30.06 -32.06
CA GLN A 338 16.41 29.68 -33.47
C GLN A 338 15.36 30.32 -34.36
N ALA A 339 14.10 30.39 -33.94
CA ALA A 339 13.03 31.06 -34.67
C ALA A 339 13.29 32.57 -34.83
N ASN A 340 13.77 33.22 -33.76
CA ASN A 340 14.14 34.65 -33.79
C ASN A 340 15.33 34.90 -34.68
N GLN A 341 16.36 34.06 -34.70
CA GLN A 341 17.51 34.16 -35.59
C GLN A 341 17.11 34.01 -37.08
N MET A 342 16.23 33.08 -37.39
CA MET A 342 15.69 32.90 -38.74
C MET A 342 14.85 34.08 -39.16
N HIS A 343 14.08 34.70 -38.27
CA HIS A 343 13.30 35.91 -38.57
C HIS A 343 14.20 37.11 -38.86
N ILE A 344 15.26 37.30 -38.07
CA ILE A 344 16.25 38.37 -38.27
C ILE A 344 17.00 38.18 -39.61
N SER A 345 17.36 36.92 -39.94
CA SER A 345 18.02 36.58 -41.21
C SER A 345 17.13 36.87 -42.42
N LYS A 346 15.83 36.55 -42.34
CA LYS A 346 14.83 36.86 -43.37
C LYS A 346 14.62 38.38 -43.56
N LEU A 347 14.67 39.15 -42.49
CA LEU A 347 14.57 40.61 -42.54
C LEU A 347 15.82 41.26 -43.18
N LYS A 348 17.01 40.72 -42.90
CA LYS A 348 18.26 41.16 -43.52
C LYS A 348 18.29 40.91 -45.05
N ILE A 349 17.79 39.77 -45.50
CA ILE A 349 17.68 39.41 -46.92
C ILE A 349 16.67 40.33 -47.64
N LYS A 350 15.58 40.68 -46.97
CA LYS A 350 14.55 41.56 -47.53
C LYS A 350 15.01 43.03 -47.73
N ASN A 351 15.93 43.49 -46.87
CA ASN A 351 16.50 44.84 -46.90
C ASN A 351 17.72 44.97 -47.84
N SER A 352 18.34 43.83 -48.22
CA SER A 352 19.47 43.86 -49.18
C SER A 352 19.06 43.75 -50.63
N GLY A 353 17.74 43.68 -50.96
CA GLY A 353 17.18 43.52 -52.29
C GLY A 353 16.53 44.76 -52.87
N ALA A 354 16.77 45.97 -52.36
CA ALA A 354 16.30 47.21 -53.01
C ALA A 354 17.21 47.61 -54.16
N PRO A 355 16.73 47.72 -55.38
CA PRO A 355 17.55 48.21 -56.52
C PRO A 355 17.89 49.70 -56.35
N GLN A 356 19.17 50.02 -56.39
CA GLN A 356 19.60 51.37 -56.62
C GLN A 356 19.17 51.75 -58.02
N ILE A 357 18.17 52.61 -58.12
CA ILE A 357 17.87 53.33 -59.35
C ILE A 357 18.79 54.56 -59.40
N GLY A 358 19.74 54.54 -60.34
CA GLY A 358 20.64 55.64 -60.60
C GLY A 358 19.93 56.77 -61.37
N PHE A 359 20.38 58.01 -61.09
CA PHE A 359 20.45 59.11 -62.02
C PHE A 359 21.84 59.65 -62.01
#